data_659207a6fb11c7e40b20858bc71b1db5
#
_entry.id   659207a6fb11c7e40b20858bc71b1db5
#
_cell.length_a   1.000
_cell.length_b   1.000
_cell.length_c   1.000
_cell.angle_alpha   90.00
_cell.angle_beta   90.00
_cell.angle_gamma   90.00
#
_symmetry.space_group_name_H-M   'P 1'
#
loop_
_entity.id
_entity.type
_entity.pdbx_description
1 polymer ?
#
loop_
_entity_poly.entity_id
_entity_poly.type
_entity_poly.pdbx_seq_one_letter_code
_entity_poly.pdbx_strand_id
1 'polypeptide(L)'
;MLKEVIDSHVIGDVHTIESRVHGERGILFGWRGREKSGGGLLNDWGTHLIDQYLQLFPEEKVIRIECRLRSILVEDVEDYVELNLTFSNNVYAKIVLTTFALCEMPRWFALGNRGTLRLDDMTGENGSIVRLKTEVDVEELSKRGSVAPSLTLAPLDNLYKEKIPLPNEGDTTMCFWNSLIAALKGEGEFLVKNGGYHTSNENSGGSQAFK
;
A
#
# COMPACT_ATOMS: atom_id res chain seq x y z
N MET A 1 11.12 -3.12 -3.28
CA MET A 1 10.78 -3.95 -2.10
C MET A 1 9.37 -4.53 -2.15
N LEU A 2 8.25 -3.77 -1.91
CA LEU A 2 6.90 -4.35 -1.87
C LEU A 2 6.56 -5.12 -3.16
N LYS A 3 6.86 -4.55 -4.34
CA LYS A 3 6.67 -5.24 -5.62
C LYS A 3 7.50 -6.52 -5.71
N GLU A 4 8.74 -6.51 -5.27
CA GLU A 4 9.61 -7.70 -5.25
C GLU A 4 9.04 -8.80 -4.33
N VAL A 5 8.49 -8.43 -3.16
CA VAL A 5 7.84 -9.38 -2.25
C VAL A 5 6.60 -9.98 -2.89
N ILE A 6 5.82 -9.19 -3.64
CA ILE A 6 4.64 -9.67 -4.38
C ILE A 6 5.08 -10.61 -5.51
N ASP A 7 6.00 -10.16 -6.36
CA ASP A 7 6.44 -10.89 -7.56
C ASP A 7 7.17 -12.20 -7.23
N SER A 8 7.88 -12.24 -6.10
CA SER A 8 8.58 -13.46 -5.64
C SER A 8 7.68 -14.49 -4.95
N HIS A 9 6.40 -14.14 -4.69
CA HIS A 9 5.47 -14.97 -3.92
C HIS A 9 6.01 -15.43 -2.55
N VAL A 10 6.92 -14.67 -1.96
CA VAL A 10 7.57 -15.04 -0.70
C VAL A 10 6.60 -15.13 0.48
N ILE A 11 5.47 -14.41 0.41
CA ILE A 11 4.34 -14.51 1.34
C ILE A 11 3.14 -15.24 0.75
N GLY A 12 3.34 -15.94 -0.38
CA GLY A 12 2.28 -16.56 -1.18
C GLY A 12 1.54 -15.55 -2.04
N ASP A 13 0.30 -15.89 -2.43
CA ASP A 13 -0.57 -15.00 -3.21
C ASP A 13 -1.11 -13.90 -2.33
N VAL A 14 -0.79 -12.67 -2.67
CA VAL A 14 -1.25 -11.48 -1.94
C VAL A 14 -2.71 -11.23 -2.26
N HIS A 15 -3.53 -11.04 -1.22
CA HIS A 15 -4.96 -10.76 -1.35
C HIS A 15 -5.38 -9.41 -0.78
N THR A 16 -4.59 -8.84 0.16
CA THR A 16 -4.90 -7.55 0.79
C THR A 16 -3.62 -6.76 1.02
N ILE A 17 -3.65 -5.48 0.66
CA ILE A 17 -2.57 -4.55 0.98
C ILE A 17 -3.19 -3.30 1.60
N GLU A 18 -2.68 -2.91 2.75
CA GLU A 18 -3.05 -1.68 3.43
C GLU A 18 -1.88 -0.72 3.43
N SER A 19 -2.14 0.55 3.16
CA SER A 19 -1.15 1.61 3.27
C SER A 19 -1.68 2.80 4.06
N ARG A 20 -0.80 3.46 4.80
CA ARG A 20 -1.17 4.58 5.66
C ARG A 20 -0.18 5.72 5.55
N VAL A 21 -0.71 6.95 5.55
CA VAL A 21 0.07 8.15 5.83
C VAL A 21 -0.63 8.89 6.95
N HIS A 22 -0.05 8.81 8.12
CA HIS A 22 -0.58 9.38 9.34
C HIS A 22 0.29 10.55 9.79
N GLY A 23 -0.32 11.71 9.99
CA GLY A 23 0.30 12.87 10.62
C GLY A 23 -0.16 13.00 12.06
N GLU A 24 0.61 13.71 12.88
CA GLU A 24 0.32 13.93 14.32
C GLU A 24 -0.17 15.35 14.62
N ARG A 25 -0.02 16.29 13.68
CA ARG A 25 -0.23 17.73 13.94
C ARG A 25 -1.65 18.20 13.69
N GLY A 26 -2.46 17.46 12.96
CA GLY A 26 -3.87 17.77 12.72
C GLY A 26 -4.17 18.94 11.80
N ILE A 27 -3.17 19.67 11.31
CA ILE A 27 -3.37 20.92 10.57
C ILE A 27 -2.76 20.80 9.17
N LEU A 28 -3.57 21.11 8.16
CA LEU A 28 -3.12 21.29 6.79
C LEU A 28 -2.70 22.75 6.55
N PHE A 29 -1.44 22.97 6.22
CA PHE A 29 -0.87 24.30 6.03
C PHE A 29 -0.91 24.77 4.58
N GLY A 30 -1.06 26.09 4.40
CA GLY A 30 -0.95 26.76 3.12
C GLY A 30 -2.06 26.36 2.16
N TRP A 31 -1.69 26.02 0.93
CA TRP A 31 -2.64 25.63 -0.12
C TRP A 31 -3.38 24.32 0.20
N ARG A 32 -2.74 23.41 0.95
CA ARG A 32 -3.31 22.11 1.33
C ARG A 32 -4.59 22.20 2.16
N GLY A 33 -4.72 23.27 2.95
CA GLY A 33 -5.91 23.53 3.75
C GLY A 33 -6.99 24.35 3.04
N ARG A 34 -6.91 24.56 1.71
CA ARG A 34 -7.82 25.43 0.97
C ARG A 34 -8.40 24.71 -0.25
N GLU A 35 -9.72 24.49 -0.28
CA GLU A 35 -10.41 23.86 -1.41
C GLU A 35 -10.13 24.57 -2.74
N LYS A 36 -10.24 25.92 -2.76
CA LYS A 36 -9.98 26.74 -3.96
C LYS A 36 -8.57 26.63 -4.54
N SER A 37 -7.64 26.12 -3.76
CA SER A 37 -6.25 25.91 -4.19
C SER A 37 -5.95 24.44 -4.54
N GLY A 38 -6.98 23.59 -4.59
CA GLY A 38 -6.81 22.15 -4.82
C GLY A 38 -6.26 21.40 -3.60
N GLY A 39 -6.56 21.89 -2.39
CA GLY A 39 -6.16 21.26 -1.15
C GLY A 39 -6.92 19.96 -0.85
N GLY A 40 -6.65 19.41 0.32
CA GLY A 40 -7.18 18.13 0.79
C GLY A 40 -6.17 16.99 0.71
N LEU A 41 -6.30 16.04 1.61
CA LEU A 41 -5.38 14.90 1.70
C LEU A 41 -5.47 13.96 0.49
N LEU A 42 -6.65 13.83 -0.11
CA LEU A 42 -6.80 12.99 -1.30
C LEU A 42 -5.98 13.54 -2.46
N ASN A 43 -6.00 14.86 -2.67
CA ASN A 43 -5.23 15.50 -3.72
C ASN A 43 -3.73 15.54 -3.42
N ASP A 44 -3.35 15.75 -2.15
CA ASP A 44 -1.94 15.84 -1.74
C ASP A 44 -1.28 14.45 -1.69
N TRP A 45 -1.74 13.58 -0.82
CA TRP A 45 -1.14 12.25 -0.59
C TRP A 45 -1.84 11.11 -1.33
N GLY A 46 -3.15 11.22 -1.55
CA GLY A 46 -3.93 10.15 -2.17
C GLY A 46 -3.45 9.82 -3.58
N THR A 47 -3.11 10.83 -4.37
CA THR A 47 -2.58 10.66 -5.73
C THR A 47 -1.30 9.82 -5.74
N HIS A 48 -0.38 10.06 -4.80
CA HIS A 48 0.87 9.30 -4.68
C HIS A 48 0.61 7.84 -4.32
N LEU A 49 -0.32 7.58 -3.39
CA LEU A 49 -0.61 6.21 -2.97
C LEU A 49 -1.38 5.44 -4.03
N ILE A 50 -2.33 6.08 -4.72
CA ILE A 50 -3.03 5.46 -5.85
C ILE A 50 -2.02 5.05 -6.92
N ASP A 51 -1.12 5.95 -7.31
CA ASP A 51 -0.08 5.66 -8.30
C ASP A 51 0.81 4.48 -7.87
N GLN A 52 1.24 4.44 -6.59
CA GLN A 52 2.00 3.31 -6.07
C GLN A 52 1.25 1.98 -6.22
N TYR A 53 -0.06 1.93 -5.92
CA TYR A 53 -0.84 0.71 -6.11
C TYR A 53 -0.98 0.32 -7.58
N LEU A 54 -1.18 1.28 -8.48
CA LEU A 54 -1.24 1.00 -9.92
C LEU A 54 0.10 0.45 -10.45
N GLN A 55 1.23 0.92 -9.91
CA GLN A 55 2.55 0.39 -10.24
C GLN A 55 2.81 -1.01 -9.67
N LEU A 56 2.20 -1.37 -8.53
CA LEU A 56 2.28 -2.73 -7.99
C LEU A 56 1.58 -3.74 -8.90
N PHE A 57 0.48 -3.34 -9.54
CA PHE A 57 -0.37 -4.20 -10.37
C PHE A 57 -0.60 -3.59 -11.76
N PRO A 58 0.46 -3.45 -12.59
CA PRO A 58 0.38 -2.72 -13.86
C PRO A 58 -0.52 -3.40 -14.91
N GLU A 59 -0.71 -4.72 -14.80
CA GLU A 59 -1.55 -5.51 -15.71
C GLU A 59 -3.02 -5.60 -15.23
N GLU A 60 -3.29 -5.15 -14.00
CA GLU A 60 -4.60 -5.28 -13.39
C GLU A 60 -5.40 -3.97 -13.49
N LYS A 61 -6.71 -4.11 -13.64
CA LYS A 61 -7.63 -2.96 -13.64
C LYS A 61 -8.27 -2.80 -12.28
N VAL A 62 -8.48 -1.56 -11.86
CA VAL A 62 -9.34 -1.27 -10.72
C VAL A 62 -10.80 -1.44 -11.14
N ILE A 63 -11.48 -2.42 -10.55
CA ILE A 63 -12.87 -2.77 -10.85
C ILE A 63 -13.89 -2.22 -9.85
N ARG A 64 -13.42 -1.77 -8.68
CA ARG A 64 -14.27 -1.15 -7.65
C ARG A 64 -13.48 -0.13 -6.86
N ILE A 65 -14.11 1.01 -6.58
CA ILE A 65 -13.59 2.10 -5.76
C ILE A 65 -14.64 2.46 -4.72
N GLU A 66 -14.20 2.54 -3.46
CA GLU A 66 -15.02 3.04 -2.35
C GLU A 66 -14.19 4.09 -1.61
N CYS A 67 -14.74 5.28 -1.42
CA CYS A 67 -14.05 6.38 -0.78
C CYS A 67 -14.89 7.01 0.33
N ARG A 68 -14.26 7.27 1.47
CA ARG A 68 -14.82 8.05 2.55
C ARG A 68 -13.91 9.25 2.83
N LEU A 69 -14.45 10.43 2.67
CA LEU A 69 -13.80 11.70 2.95
C LEU A 69 -14.43 12.34 4.20
N ARG A 70 -13.62 12.91 5.06
CA ARG A 70 -14.10 13.63 6.25
C ARG A 70 -13.23 14.85 6.53
N SER A 71 -13.89 15.94 6.82
CA SER A 71 -13.31 17.15 7.42
C SER A 71 -13.54 17.05 8.92
N ILE A 72 -12.50 16.78 9.71
CA ILE A 72 -12.58 16.53 11.15
C ILE A 72 -12.06 17.75 11.92
N LEU A 73 -10.89 18.25 11.57
CA LEU A 73 -10.21 19.38 12.21
C LEU A 73 -10.10 20.59 11.28
N VAL A 74 -10.22 20.39 9.97
CA VAL A 74 -10.15 21.44 8.94
C VAL A 74 -11.49 21.51 8.23
N GLU A 75 -12.12 22.67 8.17
CA GLU A 75 -13.49 22.82 7.62
C GLU A 75 -13.53 22.78 6.09
N ASP A 76 -12.57 23.40 5.41
CA ASP A 76 -12.61 23.63 3.96
C ASP A 76 -12.28 22.40 3.12
N VAL A 77 -11.53 21.44 3.66
CA VAL A 77 -11.02 20.27 2.94
C VAL A 77 -11.02 19.04 3.84
N GLU A 78 -10.95 17.87 3.21
CA GLU A 78 -10.82 16.62 3.95
C GLU A 78 -9.41 16.48 4.57
N ASP A 79 -9.37 16.13 5.85
CA ASP A 79 -8.19 15.80 6.65
C ASP A 79 -8.16 14.33 7.11
N TYR A 80 -9.18 13.57 6.68
CA TYR A 80 -9.25 12.12 6.76
C TYR A 80 -9.76 11.53 5.45
N VAL A 81 -9.05 10.54 4.94
CA VAL A 81 -9.41 9.77 3.74
C VAL A 81 -9.30 8.28 4.03
N GLU A 82 -10.34 7.52 3.71
CA GLU A 82 -10.28 6.08 3.57
C GLU A 82 -10.69 5.74 2.13
N LEU A 83 -9.76 5.19 1.37
CA LEU A 83 -9.97 4.78 -0.01
C LEU A 83 -9.68 3.29 -0.15
N ASN A 84 -10.64 2.57 -0.72
CA ASN A 84 -10.54 1.15 -0.98
C ASN A 84 -10.62 0.91 -2.48
N LEU A 85 -9.67 0.13 -3.01
CA LEU A 85 -9.62 -0.27 -4.41
C LEU A 85 -9.69 -1.80 -4.48
N THR A 86 -10.48 -2.33 -5.40
CA THR A 86 -10.45 -3.75 -5.74
C THR A 86 -9.92 -3.91 -7.15
N PHE A 87 -8.88 -4.72 -7.30
CA PHE A 87 -8.27 -5.02 -8.59
C PHE A 87 -8.92 -6.24 -9.25
N SER A 88 -8.74 -6.38 -10.56
CA SER A 88 -9.31 -7.47 -11.36
C SER A 88 -8.83 -8.86 -10.94
N ASN A 89 -7.65 -8.96 -10.31
CA ASN A 89 -7.14 -10.19 -9.67
C ASN A 89 -7.67 -10.42 -8.24
N ASN A 90 -8.70 -9.68 -7.82
CA ASN A 90 -9.29 -9.70 -6.48
C ASN A 90 -8.38 -9.23 -5.34
N VAL A 91 -7.27 -8.57 -5.61
CA VAL A 91 -6.49 -7.92 -4.56
C VAL A 91 -7.26 -6.70 -4.06
N TYR A 92 -7.38 -6.62 -2.74
CA TYR A 92 -8.00 -5.51 -2.04
C TYR A 92 -6.92 -4.56 -1.51
N ALA A 93 -6.99 -3.31 -1.94
CA ALA A 93 -6.08 -2.26 -1.51
C ALA A 93 -6.83 -1.26 -0.63
N LYS A 94 -6.29 -1.00 0.57
CA LYS A 94 -6.83 -0.02 1.51
C LYS A 94 -5.81 1.10 1.74
N ILE A 95 -6.24 2.33 1.55
CA ILE A 95 -5.46 3.55 1.78
C ILE A 95 -6.13 4.34 2.90
N VAL A 96 -5.37 4.68 3.94
CA VAL A 96 -5.85 5.54 5.03
C VAL A 96 -4.91 6.72 5.19
N LEU A 97 -5.47 7.92 5.03
CA LEU A 97 -4.77 9.18 5.24
C LEU A 97 -5.42 9.93 6.38
N THR A 98 -4.63 10.47 7.29
CA THR A 98 -5.13 11.34 8.35
C THR A 98 -4.04 12.32 8.79
N THR A 99 -4.46 13.52 9.17
CA THR A 99 -3.55 14.52 9.74
C THR A 99 -3.33 14.34 11.23
N PHE A 100 -4.14 13.52 11.89
CA PHE A 100 -4.09 13.38 13.34
C PHE A 100 -4.25 11.92 13.79
N ALA A 101 -3.11 11.27 14.02
CA ALA A 101 -3.02 9.96 14.66
C ALA A 101 -1.79 9.92 15.56
N LEU A 102 -2.01 9.77 16.87
CA LEU A 102 -0.94 9.81 17.89
C LEU A 102 -0.29 8.45 18.15
N CYS A 103 -0.80 7.40 17.51
CA CYS A 103 -0.22 6.07 17.58
C CYS A 103 0.28 5.65 16.21
N GLU A 104 1.49 5.14 16.16
CA GLU A 104 2.07 4.62 14.94
C GLU A 104 1.34 3.35 14.47
N MET A 105 1.08 3.30 13.18
CA MET A 105 0.57 2.14 12.46
C MET A 105 1.54 1.82 11.32
N PRO A 106 1.63 0.55 10.89
CA PRO A 106 2.48 0.23 9.75
C PRO A 106 2.16 1.11 8.54
N ARG A 107 3.21 1.61 7.89
CA ARG A 107 3.09 2.33 6.61
C ARG A 107 2.52 1.44 5.51
N TRP A 108 2.99 0.19 5.47
CA TRP A 108 2.50 -0.86 4.59
C TRP A 108 2.26 -2.15 5.37
N PHE A 109 1.14 -2.81 5.05
CA PHE A 109 0.80 -4.10 5.61
C PHE A 109 0.20 -4.97 4.50
N ALA A 110 0.93 -5.97 4.04
CA ALA A 110 0.48 -6.85 2.98
C ALA A 110 0.24 -8.27 3.52
N LEU A 111 -0.94 -8.80 3.19
CA LEU A 111 -1.39 -10.13 3.59
C LEU A 111 -1.38 -11.04 2.36
N GLY A 112 -0.63 -12.11 2.45
CA GLY A 112 -0.66 -13.23 1.51
C GLY A 112 -1.18 -14.49 2.18
N ASN A 113 -1.49 -15.51 1.38
CA ASN A 113 -2.03 -16.77 1.87
C ASN A 113 -0.98 -17.64 2.61
N ARG A 114 0.30 -17.26 2.59
CA ARG A 114 1.39 -17.94 3.30
C ARG A 114 2.22 -17.06 4.20
N GLY A 115 1.93 -15.76 4.28
CA GLY A 115 2.73 -14.85 5.11
C GLY A 115 2.23 -13.41 5.06
N THR A 116 2.98 -12.57 5.75
CA THR A 116 2.66 -11.14 5.93
C THR A 116 3.92 -10.32 5.83
N LEU A 117 3.84 -9.22 5.07
CA LEU A 117 4.82 -8.14 5.08
C LEU A 117 4.29 -6.99 5.91
N ARG A 118 5.14 -6.46 6.79
CA ARG A 118 4.92 -5.21 7.52
C ARG A 118 6.11 -4.29 7.28
N LEU A 119 5.84 -3.06 6.87
CA LEU A 119 6.81 -1.97 6.82
C LEU A 119 6.31 -0.85 7.73
N ASP A 120 7.15 -0.38 8.63
CA ASP A 120 6.73 0.54 9.68
C ASP A 120 6.83 2.01 9.27
N ASP A 121 7.76 2.34 8.38
CA ASP A 121 8.05 3.72 8.01
C ASP A 121 8.11 3.95 6.49
N MET A 122 8.46 5.17 6.11
CA MET A 122 8.56 5.60 4.71
C MET A 122 9.87 5.17 4.04
N THR A 123 10.90 4.84 4.84
CA THR A 123 12.21 4.45 4.32
C THR A 123 12.22 3.01 3.81
N GLY A 124 11.33 2.17 4.35
CA GLY A 124 11.28 0.74 4.07
C GLY A 124 12.39 -0.05 4.78
N GLU A 125 13.19 0.60 5.65
CA GLU A 125 14.25 -0.07 6.40
C GLU A 125 13.70 -0.82 7.60
N ASN A 126 12.63 -0.30 8.22
CA ASN A 126 12.00 -0.88 9.39
C ASN A 126 10.78 -1.70 9.01
N GLY A 127 10.81 -2.97 9.39
CA GLY A 127 9.71 -3.87 9.11
C GLY A 127 10.08 -5.33 9.23
N SER A 128 9.21 -6.18 8.75
CA SER A 128 9.43 -7.63 8.79
C SER A 128 8.58 -8.37 7.78
N ILE A 129 9.11 -9.47 7.29
CA ILE A 129 8.36 -10.51 6.59
C ILE A 129 8.29 -11.72 7.52
N VAL A 130 7.07 -12.16 7.81
CA VAL A 130 6.81 -13.40 8.55
C VAL A 130 6.00 -14.32 7.66
N ARG A 131 6.49 -15.54 7.44
CA ARG A 131 5.78 -16.51 6.60
C ARG A 131 5.75 -17.89 7.24
N LEU A 132 4.91 -18.73 6.71
CA LEU A 132 4.95 -20.18 7.01
C LEU A 132 6.21 -20.77 6.38
N LYS A 133 6.84 -21.68 7.11
CA LYS A 133 7.95 -22.47 6.55
C LYS A 133 7.46 -23.28 5.37
N THR A 134 8.35 -23.56 4.43
CA THR A 134 8.00 -24.23 3.16
C THR A 134 7.33 -25.58 3.34
N GLU A 135 7.78 -26.35 4.34
CA GLU A 135 7.28 -27.68 4.67
C GLU A 135 5.91 -27.68 5.36
N VAL A 136 5.37 -26.52 5.73
CA VAL A 136 4.09 -26.41 6.44
C VAL A 136 2.94 -26.52 5.46
N ASP A 137 2.10 -27.53 5.65
CA ASP A 137 0.83 -27.67 4.93
C ASP A 137 -0.28 -26.84 5.62
N VAL A 138 -0.81 -25.88 4.88
CA VAL A 138 -1.89 -24.98 5.37
C VAL A 138 -3.18 -25.77 5.65
N GLU A 139 -3.47 -26.84 4.87
CA GLU A 139 -4.65 -27.66 5.10
C GLU A 139 -4.54 -28.46 6.41
N GLU A 140 -3.33 -28.93 6.75
CA GLU A 140 -3.11 -29.57 8.05
C GLU A 140 -3.30 -28.62 9.23
N LEU A 141 -2.86 -27.38 9.09
CA LEU A 141 -3.07 -26.35 10.13
C LEU A 141 -4.56 -26.07 10.34
N SER A 142 -5.35 -26.02 9.27
CA SER A 142 -6.79 -25.77 9.35
C SER A 142 -7.52 -26.95 10.00
N LYS A 143 -7.12 -28.18 9.75
CA LYS A 143 -7.68 -29.38 10.40
C LYS A 143 -7.42 -29.41 11.91
N ARG A 144 -6.25 -28.98 12.35
CA ARG A 144 -5.93 -28.88 13.79
C ARG A 144 -6.80 -27.83 14.53
N GLY A 145 -7.15 -26.73 13.88
CA GLY A 145 -8.08 -25.73 14.42
C GLY A 145 -9.51 -26.24 14.62
N SER A 146 -9.93 -27.25 13.86
CA SER A 146 -11.28 -27.82 13.96
C SER A 146 -11.54 -28.65 15.21
N VAL A 147 -10.49 -29.15 15.85
CA VAL A 147 -10.59 -29.98 17.08
C VAL A 147 -10.88 -29.12 18.32
N ALA A 148 -10.53 -27.84 18.31
CA ALA A 148 -10.81 -26.91 19.39
C ALA A 148 -11.14 -25.52 18.80
N PRO A 149 -12.41 -25.18 18.59
CA PRO A 149 -12.83 -23.92 17.97
C PRO A 149 -12.26 -22.66 18.63
N SER A 150 -12.00 -22.71 19.94
CA SER A 150 -11.34 -21.62 20.69
C SER A 150 -9.91 -21.35 20.25
N LEU A 151 -9.26 -22.27 19.51
CA LEU A 151 -7.89 -22.10 19.01
C LEU A 151 -7.81 -21.53 17.58
N THR A 152 -8.94 -21.33 16.91
CA THR A 152 -8.98 -20.81 15.52
C THR A 152 -8.26 -19.48 15.37
N LEU A 153 -8.36 -18.61 16.39
CA LEU A 153 -7.69 -17.30 16.42
C LEU A 153 -6.45 -17.27 17.33
N ALA A 154 -6.03 -18.43 17.86
CA ALA A 154 -4.84 -18.51 18.67
C ALA A 154 -3.58 -18.25 17.83
N PRO A 155 -2.55 -17.61 18.39
CA PRO A 155 -1.29 -17.42 17.70
C PRO A 155 -0.68 -18.75 17.27
N LEU A 156 -0.27 -18.84 16.01
CA LEU A 156 0.44 -20.00 15.49
C LEU A 156 1.83 -20.12 16.17
N ASP A 157 2.21 -21.32 16.55
CA ASP A 157 3.52 -21.60 17.15
C ASP A 157 4.65 -21.16 16.19
N ASN A 158 5.73 -20.64 16.78
CA ASN A 158 6.93 -20.23 16.05
C ASN A 158 7.65 -21.39 15.35
N LEU A 159 7.35 -22.65 15.71
CA LEU A 159 7.84 -23.83 15.00
C LEU A 159 7.38 -23.85 13.54
N TYR A 160 6.22 -23.27 13.23
CA TYR A 160 5.64 -23.24 11.88
C TYR A 160 5.96 -21.99 11.09
N LYS A 161 6.47 -20.94 11.76
CA LYS A 161 6.75 -19.63 11.15
C LYS A 161 8.25 -19.37 11.07
N GLU A 162 8.62 -18.54 10.11
CA GLU A 162 9.95 -17.97 10.03
C GLU A 162 9.87 -16.48 9.73
N LYS A 163 10.81 -15.73 10.27
CA LYS A 163 11.03 -14.34 9.92
C LYS A 163 12.17 -14.28 8.92
N ILE A 164 11.93 -13.67 7.78
CA ILE A 164 12.95 -13.47 6.75
C ILE A 164 13.32 -11.99 6.64
N PRO A 165 14.56 -11.68 6.23
CA PRO A 165 15.00 -10.30 6.05
C PRO A 165 14.17 -9.61 4.96
N LEU A 166 14.03 -8.30 5.07
CA LEU A 166 13.51 -7.48 3.99
C LEU A 166 14.50 -7.49 2.81
N PRO A 167 14.00 -7.48 1.56
CA PRO A 167 14.86 -7.25 0.41
C PRO A 167 15.59 -5.91 0.57
N ASN A 168 16.87 -5.90 0.21
CA ASN A 168 17.65 -4.65 0.25
C ASN A 168 17.33 -3.84 -1.00
N GLU A 169 16.61 -2.74 -0.83
CA GLU A 169 16.46 -1.73 -1.88
C GLU A 169 17.70 -0.83 -1.86
N GLY A 170 18.48 -0.86 -2.93
CA GLY A 170 19.51 0.16 -3.14
C GLY A 170 18.91 1.57 -3.17
N ASP A 171 19.75 2.59 -3.32
CA ASP A 171 19.31 3.99 -3.41
C ASP A 171 18.35 4.22 -4.59
N THR A 172 17.05 4.26 -4.28
CA THR A 172 15.98 4.43 -5.27
C THR A 172 16.03 5.79 -5.95
N THR A 173 16.59 6.82 -5.28
CA THR A 173 16.79 8.15 -5.85
C THR A 173 17.80 8.08 -7.00
N MET A 174 18.89 7.34 -6.81
CA MET A 174 19.88 7.13 -7.86
C MET A 174 19.33 6.32 -9.05
N CYS A 175 18.42 5.36 -8.78
CA CYS A 175 17.75 4.62 -9.86
C CYS A 175 16.95 5.55 -10.77
N PHE A 176 16.21 6.50 -10.22
CA PHE A 176 15.47 7.51 -10.99
C PHE A 176 16.41 8.34 -11.86
N TRP A 177 17.44 8.95 -11.27
CA TRP A 177 18.39 9.79 -12.03
C TRP A 177 19.16 9.03 -13.08
N ASN A 178 19.59 7.81 -12.79
CA ASN A 178 20.28 6.97 -13.77
C ASN A 178 19.37 6.61 -14.94
N SER A 179 18.10 6.28 -14.71
CA SER A 179 17.16 6.01 -15.80
C SER A 179 16.87 7.24 -16.65
N LEU A 180 16.74 8.42 -16.03
CA LEU A 180 16.56 9.69 -16.76
C LEU A 180 17.78 9.99 -17.64
N ILE A 181 18.99 9.86 -17.09
CA ILE A 181 20.23 10.09 -17.83
C ILE A 181 20.37 9.11 -18.98
N ALA A 182 20.09 7.82 -18.77
CA ALA A 182 20.14 6.79 -19.81
C ALA A 182 19.14 7.09 -20.94
N ALA A 183 17.91 7.48 -20.60
CA ALA A 183 16.88 7.85 -21.56
C ALA A 183 17.29 9.10 -22.38
N LEU A 184 17.83 10.14 -21.72
CA LEU A 184 18.30 11.36 -22.42
C LEU A 184 19.48 11.09 -23.36
N LYS A 185 20.30 10.09 -23.06
CA LYS A 185 21.40 9.65 -23.94
C LYS A 185 20.98 8.66 -25.03
N GLY A 186 19.74 8.17 -25.00
CA GLY A 186 19.27 7.11 -25.90
C GLY A 186 19.84 5.72 -25.58
N GLU A 187 20.37 5.53 -24.37
CA GLU A 187 21.00 4.28 -23.88
C GLU A 187 20.03 3.36 -23.13
N GLY A 188 18.77 3.82 -22.88
CA GLY A 188 17.75 3.06 -22.17
C GLY A 188 16.39 3.75 -22.14
N GLU A 189 15.40 3.09 -21.53
CA GLU A 189 14.07 3.66 -21.33
C GLU A 189 13.97 4.37 -19.98
N PHE A 190 13.17 5.46 -19.95
CA PHE A 190 12.86 6.14 -18.70
C PHE A 190 11.89 5.30 -17.86
N LEU A 191 12.13 5.22 -16.56
CA LEU A 191 11.28 4.43 -15.63
C LEU A 191 9.81 4.89 -15.63
N VAL A 192 9.57 6.19 -15.82
CA VAL A 192 8.22 6.75 -15.88
C VAL A 192 7.74 6.70 -17.33
N LYS A 193 6.81 5.77 -17.62
CA LYS A 193 6.22 5.64 -18.95
C LYS A 193 5.13 6.68 -19.16
N ASN A 194 5.01 7.25 -20.35
CA ASN A 194 4.02 8.29 -20.70
C ASN A 194 2.55 7.87 -20.50
N GLY A 195 2.24 6.60 -20.32
CA GLY A 195 0.88 6.09 -20.05
C GLY A 195 0.46 6.12 -18.57
N GLY A 196 1.41 6.25 -17.64
CA GLY A 196 1.11 6.19 -16.21
C GLY A 196 0.23 7.33 -15.71
N TYR A 197 0.43 8.52 -16.23
CA TYR A 197 -0.36 9.70 -15.84
C TYR A 197 -1.85 9.61 -16.24
N HIS A 198 -2.14 9.01 -17.41
CA HIS A 198 -3.51 8.82 -17.85
C HIS A 198 -4.28 7.83 -16.97
N THR A 199 -3.60 6.78 -16.51
CA THR A 199 -4.23 5.76 -15.65
C THR A 199 -4.57 6.32 -14.27
N SER A 200 -3.66 7.09 -13.66
CA SER A 200 -3.92 7.73 -12.36
C SER A 200 -5.06 8.75 -12.44
N ASN A 201 -5.09 9.57 -13.49
CA ASN A 201 -6.13 10.58 -13.68
C ASN A 201 -7.49 9.96 -14.02
N GLU A 202 -7.56 8.90 -14.82
CA GLU A 202 -8.82 8.21 -15.12
C GLU A 202 -9.43 7.60 -13.86
N ASN A 203 -8.60 7.00 -12.99
CA ASN A 203 -9.08 6.40 -11.75
C ASN A 203 -9.38 7.43 -10.65
N SER A 204 -8.69 8.59 -10.62
CA SER A 204 -8.99 9.65 -9.66
C SER A 204 -10.26 10.44 -10.03
N GLY A 205 -10.62 10.50 -11.33
CA GLY A 205 -11.88 11.11 -11.79
C GLY A 205 -13.14 10.43 -11.23
N GLY A 206 -13.06 9.14 -10.90
CA GLY A 206 -14.15 8.41 -10.24
C GLY A 206 -14.42 8.86 -8.81
N SER A 207 -13.46 9.49 -8.13
CA SER A 207 -13.62 9.98 -6.76
C SER A 207 -14.45 11.27 -6.67
N GLN A 208 -14.57 12.04 -7.75
CA GLN A 208 -15.41 13.25 -7.77
C GLN A 208 -16.91 12.95 -7.92
N ALA A 209 -17.28 11.71 -8.27
CA ALA A 209 -18.69 11.31 -8.39
C ALA A 209 -19.38 11.02 -7.05
N PHE A 210 -18.67 11.10 -5.94
CA PHE A 210 -19.18 10.80 -4.59
C PHE A 210 -19.22 12.02 -3.64
N LYS A 211 -19.36 13.23 -4.20
CA LYS A 211 -19.70 14.42 -3.41
C LYS A 211 -21.19 14.54 -3.17
#